data_7befc9efcd2efc745b117ed986bb7cdf
#
_entry.id   7befc9efcd2efc745b117ed986bb7cdf
#
_cell.length_a   1.000
_cell.length_b   1.000
_cell.length_c   1.000
_cell.angle_alpha   90.00
_cell.angle_beta   90.00
_cell.angle_gamma   90.00
#
_symmetry.space_group_name_H-M   'P 1'
#
loop_
_entity.id
_entity.type
_entity.pdbx_description
1 polymer ?
#
loop_
_entity_poly.entity_id
_entity_poly.type
_entity_poly.pdbx_seq_one_letter_code
_entity_poly.pdbx_strand_id
1 'polypeptide(L)'
;MKRLIGVAGLAVAVGLSGCDVTRFMDRSAVVTEPSPCTAKRFEVYFADSEARLTEPARQAIGMAAAQLQGCEIRKVQVLGLADARGGATANLSLSERRAQAVAEALTAAGWPAPAFEVEAGGDEGAVTDAGVREPMRRRTEVLVDAAPR
;
A
#
# COMPACT_ATOMS: atom_id res chain seq x y z
N MET A 1 87.52 -19.91 -37.68
CA MET A 1 87.53 -19.94 -36.22
C MET A 1 86.68 -18.79 -35.73
N LYS A 2 85.48 -19.05 -35.24
CA LYS A 2 84.72 -18.29 -34.21
C LYS A 2 83.32 -18.90 -34.11
N ARG A 3 83.13 -19.63 -33.04
CA ARG A 3 81.87 -20.24 -32.68
C ARG A 3 80.88 -19.14 -32.16
N LEU A 4 79.68 -19.06 -32.68
CA LEU A 4 78.60 -18.31 -32.16
C LEU A 4 77.60 -19.23 -31.48
N ILE A 5 77.46 -19.04 -30.17
CA ILE A 5 76.55 -19.77 -29.30
C ILE A 5 75.19 -19.06 -29.39
N GLY A 6 74.19 -19.79 -29.90
CA GLY A 6 72.84 -19.30 -29.91
C GLY A 6 72.17 -19.53 -28.53
N VAL A 7 71.69 -18.48 -27.93
CA VAL A 7 70.84 -18.53 -26.70
C VAL A 7 69.37 -18.65 -27.12
N ALA A 8 68.75 -19.79 -26.86
CA ALA A 8 67.34 -20.00 -27.04
C ALA A 8 66.57 -19.32 -25.85
N GLY A 9 65.87 -18.23 -26.13
CA GLY A 9 64.95 -17.57 -25.16
C GLY A 9 63.61 -18.31 -25.07
N LEU A 10 63.37 -18.85 -23.91
CA LEU A 10 62.09 -19.48 -23.56
C LEU A 10 61.10 -18.37 -23.17
N ALA A 11 60.14 -18.05 -24.05
CA ALA A 11 59.04 -17.13 -23.74
C ALA A 11 57.97 -17.88 -22.95
N VAL A 12 57.85 -17.57 -21.66
CA VAL A 12 56.74 -18.02 -20.82
C VAL A 12 55.56 -17.07 -21.05
N ALA A 13 54.56 -17.56 -21.76
CA ALA A 13 53.27 -16.86 -21.89
C ALA A 13 52.47 -17.05 -20.58
N VAL A 14 52.46 -16.04 -19.77
CA VAL A 14 51.51 -15.95 -18.60
C VAL A 14 50.15 -15.65 -19.15
N GLY A 15 49.26 -16.64 -19.23
CA GLY A 15 47.84 -16.47 -19.52
C GLY A 15 47.17 -15.79 -18.35
N LEU A 16 46.86 -14.49 -18.51
CA LEU A 16 45.94 -13.79 -17.64
C LEU A 16 44.54 -14.34 -17.92
N SER A 17 44.09 -15.27 -17.08
CA SER A 17 42.68 -15.65 -16.98
C SER A 17 41.92 -14.43 -16.47
N GLY A 18 41.41 -13.61 -17.38
CA GLY A 18 40.49 -12.53 -17.06
C GLY A 18 39.21 -13.13 -16.49
N CYS A 19 39.03 -13.02 -15.18
CA CYS A 19 37.71 -13.22 -14.57
C CYS A 19 36.77 -12.24 -15.24
N ASP A 20 35.79 -12.74 -15.97
CA ASP A 20 34.74 -11.96 -16.60
C ASP A 20 33.82 -11.39 -15.51
N VAL A 21 34.22 -10.24 -15.00
CA VAL A 21 33.48 -9.48 -13.94
C VAL A 21 32.19 -8.86 -14.49
N THR A 22 32.00 -8.90 -15.81
CA THR A 22 30.84 -8.26 -16.45
C THR A 22 29.54 -9.02 -16.22
N ARG A 23 29.59 -10.29 -15.85
CA ARG A 23 28.41 -11.12 -15.57
C ARG A 23 27.71 -10.79 -14.23
N PHE A 24 28.38 -10.07 -13.33
CA PHE A 24 27.80 -9.71 -12.02
C PHE A 24 27.09 -8.36 -11.98
N MET A 25 27.10 -7.59 -13.06
CA MET A 25 26.53 -6.22 -13.07
C MET A 25 25.21 -6.10 -13.80
N ASP A 26 24.67 -7.15 -14.41
CA ASP A 26 23.32 -7.08 -14.98
C ASP A 26 22.27 -7.34 -13.87
N ARG A 27 22.19 -6.38 -12.95
CA ARG A 27 21.10 -6.29 -11.96
C ARG A 27 19.79 -5.80 -12.56
N SER A 28 19.79 -5.42 -13.82
CA SER A 28 18.62 -4.90 -14.52
C SER A 28 17.52 -5.95 -14.68
N ALA A 29 17.86 -7.25 -14.60
CA ALA A 29 16.89 -8.33 -14.76
C ALA A 29 16.15 -8.72 -13.47
N VAL A 30 16.47 -8.14 -12.31
CA VAL A 30 15.93 -8.60 -11.01
C VAL A 30 15.00 -7.58 -10.34
N VAL A 31 14.97 -6.34 -10.81
CA VAL A 31 14.03 -5.34 -10.28
C VAL A 31 12.83 -5.25 -11.23
N THR A 32 11.98 -6.26 -11.19
CA THR A 32 10.60 -6.07 -11.64
C THR A 32 9.98 -5.09 -10.67
N GLU A 33 9.70 -3.85 -11.10
CA GLU A 33 8.96 -2.91 -10.26
C GLU A 33 7.65 -3.58 -9.83
N PRO A 34 7.36 -3.62 -8.51
CA PRO A 34 6.12 -4.24 -8.06
C PRO A 34 4.95 -3.54 -8.71
N SER A 35 4.01 -4.31 -9.25
CA SER A 35 2.78 -3.75 -9.81
C SER A 35 2.10 -2.83 -8.77
N PRO A 36 1.70 -1.62 -9.12
CA PRO A 36 0.91 -0.78 -8.22
C PRO A 36 -0.46 -1.41 -7.91
N CYS A 37 -0.92 -2.32 -8.77
CA CYS A 37 -2.21 -2.99 -8.65
C CYS A 37 -2.12 -4.17 -7.67
N THR A 38 -1.98 -3.87 -6.40
CA THR A 38 -1.97 -4.84 -5.29
C THR A 38 -2.98 -4.44 -4.24
N ALA A 39 -3.35 -5.37 -3.38
CA ALA A 39 -4.20 -5.07 -2.23
C ALA A 39 -3.64 -3.91 -1.41
N LYS A 40 -4.49 -2.96 -1.04
CA LYS A 40 -4.15 -1.77 -0.25
C LYS A 40 -5.04 -1.70 0.98
N ARG A 41 -4.46 -1.17 2.06
CA ARG A 41 -5.19 -0.77 3.25
C ARG A 41 -4.86 0.68 3.56
N PHE A 42 -5.86 1.46 3.89
CA PHE A 42 -5.68 2.82 4.40
C PHE A 42 -6.81 3.19 5.36
N GLU A 43 -6.61 4.26 6.11
CA GLU A 43 -7.55 4.72 7.12
C GLU A 43 -7.90 6.18 6.86
N VAL A 44 -9.17 6.53 7.10
CA VAL A 44 -9.70 7.88 6.98
C VAL A 44 -10.18 8.32 8.34
N TYR A 45 -9.57 9.37 8.88
CA TYR A 45 -9.87 9.89 10.22
C TYR A 45 -10.89 11.02 10.18
N PHE A 46 -11.70 11.09 11.23
CA PHE A 46 -12.77 12.07 11.39
C PHE A 46 -12.56 12.95 12.62
N ALA A 47 -13.12 14.16 12.56
CA ALA A 47 -13.26 14.99 13.75
C ALA A 47 -14.24 14.36 14.76
N ASP A 48 -14.20 14.85 16.00
CA ASP A 48 -15.07 14.34 17.07
C ASP A 48 -16.54 14.46 16.69
N SER A 49 -17.28 13.37 16.85
CA SER A 49 -18.72 13.28 16.54
C SER A 49 -19.13 13.64 15.10
N GLU A 50 -18.16 13.77 14.19
CA GLU A 50 -18.39 14.13 12.80
C GLU A 50 -18.31 12.89 11.88
N ALA A 51 -19.10 12.91 10.80
CA ALA A 51 -19.01 11.98 9.67
C ALA A 51 -18.63 12.74 8.38
N ARG A 52 -18.44 14.05 8.44
CA ARG A 52 -17.99 14.85 7.31
C ARG A 52 -16.51 14.68 7.08
N LEU A 53 -16.13 14.38 5.83
CA LEU A 53 -14.74 14.29 5.43
C LEU A 53 -14.04 15.64 5.56
N THR A 54 -12.91 15.64 6.25
CA THR A 54 -12.00 16.80 6.30
C THR A 54 -11.26 16.95 4.98
N GLU A 55 -10.64 18.11 4.74
CA GLU A 55 -9.83 18.29 3.53
C GLU A 55 -8.66 17.30 3.44
N PRO A 56 -7.88 17.07 4.52
CA PRO A 56 -6.85 16.01 4.49
C PRO A 56 -7.42 14.62 4.19
N ALA A 57 -8.62 14.29 4.69
CA ALA A 57 -9.27 13.01 4.40
C ALA A 57 -9.61 12.87 2.91
N ARG A 58 -10.16 13.92 2.28
CA ARG A 58 -10.42 13.92 0.83
C ARG A 58 -9.15 13.76 0.01
N GLN A 59 -8.07 14.44 0.41
CA GLN A 59 -6.77 14.30 -0.26
C GLN A 59 -6.21 12.88 -0.14
N ALA A 60 -6.30 12.25 1.04
CA ALA A 60 -5.87 10.87 1.24
C ALA A 60 -6.66 9.88 0.36
N ILE A 61 -7.98 10.04 0.27
CA ILE A 61 -8.84 9.25 -0.63
C ILE A 61 -8.43 9.46 -2.09
N GLY A 62 -8.21 10.71 -2.52
CA GLY A 62 -7.76 11.04 -3.87
C GLY A 62 -6.41 10.42 -4.21
N MET A 63 -5.46 10.45 -3.29
CA MET A 63 -4.13 9.81 -3.46
C MET A 63 -4.27 8.28 -3.58
N ALA A 64 -5.09 7.65 -2.75
CA ALA A 64 -5.33 6.21 -2.84
C ALA A 64 -5.97 5.83 -4.19
N ALA A 65 -6.94 6.61 -4.66
CA ALA A 65 -7.57 6.41 -5.96
C ALA A 65 -6.56 6.59 -7.11
N ALA A 66 -5.69 7.58 -7.06
CA ALA A 66 -4.67 7.83 -8.07
C ALA A 66 -3.62 6.70 -8.12
N GLN A 67 -3.23 6.13 -6.97
CA GLN A 67 -2.28 5.01 -6.93
C GLN A 67 -2.81 3.74 -7.60
N LEU A 68 -4.11 3.53 -7.62
CA LEU A 68 -4.77 2.37 -8.22
C LEU A 68 -5.42 2.70 -9.57
N GLN A 69 -5.10 3.87 -10.14
CA GLN A 69 -5.59 4.24 -11.46
C GLN A 69 -5.10 3.23 -12.52
N GLY A 70 -6.03 2.75 -13.34
CA GLY A 70 -5.72 1.73 -14.35
C GLY A 70 -5.76 0.29 -13.83
N CYS A 71 -5.91 0.07 -12.52
CA CYS A 71 -6.12 -1.25 -11.94
C CYS A 71 -7.59 -1.69 -12.06
N GLU A 72 -7.81 -2.99 -12.01
CA GLU A 72 -9.11 -3.58 -11.76
C GLU A 72 -9.38 -3.56 -10.25
N ILE A 73 -10.40 -2.82 -9.81
CA ILE A 73 -10.87 -2.84 -8.42
C ILE A 73 -11.92 -3.93 -8.30
N ARG A 74 -11.59 -5.00 -7.59
CA ARG A 74 -12.43 -6.20 -7.44
C ARG A 74 -13.36 -6.12 -6.24
N LYS A 75 -12.80 -5.62 -5.12
CA LYS A 75 -13.51 -5.54 -3.85
C LYS A 75 -12.99 -4.36 -3.03
N VAL A 76 -13.90 -3.66 -2.38
CA VAL A 76 -13.60 -2.58 -1.45
C VAL A 76 -14.41 -2.81 -0.18
N GLN A 77 -13.74 -3.15 0.92
CA GLN A 77 -14.37 -3.24 2.23
C GLN A 77 -14.18 -1.92 2.96
N VAL A 78 -15.27 -1.35 3.44
CA VAL A 78 -15.30 -0.05 4.12
C VAL A 78 -15.95 -0.25 5.47
N LEU A 79 -15.14 -0.25 6.54
CA LEU A 79 -15.58 -0.42 7.92
C LEU A 79 -15.53 0.92 8.66
N GLY A 80 -16.68 1.48 8.98
CA GLY A 80 -16.80 2.68 9.80
C GLY A 80 -16.71 2.35 11.28
N LEU A 81 -15.99 3.19 12.03
CA LEU A 81 -15.77 3.01 13.46
C LEU A 81 -16.02 4.34 14.22
N ALA A 82 -16.40 4.22 15.49
CA ALA A 82 -16.54 5.33 16.42
C ALA A 82 -15.66 5.11 17.66
N ASP A 83 -15.36 6.17 18.41
CA ASP A 83 -14.71 6.06 19.71
C ASP A 83 -15.74 5.71 20.80
N ALA A 84 -15.25 5.48 22.02
CA ALA A 84 -16.07 5.08 23.17
C ALA A 84 -16.90 6.23 23.78
N ARG A 85 -17.10 7.33 23.05
CA ARG A 85 -17.93 8.44 23.50
C ARG A 85 -19.35 8.28 22.99
N GLY A 86 -20.32 8.49 23.88
CA GLY A 86 -21.74 8.34 23.54
C GLY A 86 -22.28 6.94 23.81
N GLY A 87 -23.49 6.67 23.38
CA GLY A 87 -24.14 5.37 23.52
C GLY A 87 -23.95 4.49 22.28
N ALA A 88 -24.03 3.18 22.46
CA ALA A 88 -23.79 2.19 21.40
C ALA A 88 -24.63 2.46 20.13
N THR A 89 -25.93 2.77 20.28
CA THR A 89 -26.80 3.07 19.12
C THR A 89 -26.35 4.31 18.36
N ALA A 90 -25.94 5.38 19.08
CA ALA A 90 -25.43 6.60 18.43
C ALA A 90 -24.10 6.36 17.73
N ASN A 91 -23.22 5.57 18.33
CA ASN A 91 -21.93 5.19 17.75
C ASN A 91 -22.10 4.29 16.53
N LEU A 92 -23.04 3.36 16.54
CA LEU A 92 -23.38 2.56 15.38
C LEU A 92 -23.84 3.44 14.21
N SER A 93 -24.79 4.34 14.45
CA SER A 93 -25.26 5.27 13.42
C SER A 93 -24.18 6.25 12.93
N LEU A 94 -23.27 6.69 13.79
CA LEU A 94 -22.14 7.54 13.41
C LEU A 94 -21.16 6.78 12.54
N SER A 95 -20.82 5.55 12.90
CA SER A 95 -19.91 4.70 12.15
C SER A 95 -20.45 4.35 10.76
N GLU A 96 -21.75 4.10 10.64
CA GLU A 96 -22.44 3.91 9.36
C GLU A 96 -22.30 5.13 8.44
N ARG A 97 -22.60 6.33 8.95
CA ARG A 97 -22.46 7.57 8.17
C ARG A 97 -21.02 7.84 7.76
N ARG A 98 -20.02 7.48 8.57
CA ARG A 98 -18.59 7.58 8.23
C ARG A 98 -18.21 6.64 7.10
N ALA A 99 -18.62 5.38 7.18
CA ALA A 99 -18.39 4.39 6.13
C ALA A 99 -19.01 4.83 4.82
N GLN A 100 -20.27 5.29 4.86
CA GLN A 100 -20.98 5.78 3.68
C GLN A 100 -20.27 6.99 3.05
N ALA A 101 -19.84 7.97 3.84
CA ALA A 101 -19.13 9.16 3.34
C ALA A 101 -17.80 8.78 2.62
N VAL A 102 -17.09 7.78 3.11
CA VAL A 102 -15.87 7.28 2.45
C VAL A 102 -16.21 6.55 1.16
N ALA A 103 -17.20 5.66 1.17
CA ALA A 103 -17.62 4.92 -0.02
C ALA A 103 -18.10 5.86 -1.14
N GLU A 104 -18.87 6.89 -0.81
CA GLU A 104 -19.30 7.93 -1.76
C GLU A 104 -18.12 8.70 -2.34
N ALA A 105 -17.14 9.06 -1.52
CA ALA A 105 -15.96 9.78 -1.98
C ALA A 105 -15.08 8.91 -2.90
N LEU A 106 -14.92 7.63 -2.62
CA LEU A 106 -14.21 6.68 -3.47
C LEU A 106 -14.94 6.45 -4.80
N THR A 107 -16.26 6.35 -4.76
CA THR A 107 -17.09 6.26 -5.97
C THR A 107 -16.94 7.52 -6.82
N ALA A 108 -16.95 8.70 -6.20
CA ALA A 108 -16.72 9.97 -6.90
C ALA A 108 -15.29 10.07 -7.48
N ALA A 109 -14.33 9.39 -6.87
CA ALA A 109 -12.96 9.25 -7.39
C ALA A 109 -12.82 8.20 -8.52
N GLY A 110 -13.92 7.56 -8.94
CA GLY A 110 -13.98 6.66 -10.09
C GLY A 110 -13.92 5.17 -9.76
N TRP A 111 -14.02 4.78 -8.49
CA TRP A 111 -14.08 3.36 -8.14
C TRP A 111 -15.48 2.79 -8.37
N PRO A 112 -15.60 1.53 -8.83
CA PRO A 112 -16.88 0.94 -9.20
C PRO A 112 -17.75 0.66 -7.97
N ALA A 113 -18.93 1.28 -7.87
CA ALA A 113 -19.86 1.12 -6.75
C ALA A 113 -20.21 -0.35 -6.42
N PRO A 114 -20.39 -1.28 -7.40
CA PRO A 114 -20.69 -2.68 -7.09
C PRO A 114 -19.59 -3.43 -6.34
N ALA A 115 -18.36 -2.90 -6.29
CA ALA A 115 -17.24 -3.51 -5.55
C ALA A 115 -17.28 -3.24 -4.05
N PHE A 116 -18.16 -2.34 -3.56
CA PHE A 116 -18.18 -1.89 -2.17
C PHE A 116 -18.98 -2.84 -1.26
N GLU A 117 -18.37 -3.21 -0.14
CA GLU A 117 -19.00 -3.78 1.04
C GLU A 117 -18.85 -2.76 2.18
N VAL A 118 -19.96 -2.18 2.62
CA VAL A 118 -19.99 -1.11 3.63
C VAL A 118 -20.53 -1.67 4.93
N GLU A 119 -19.74 -1.54 6.00
CA GLU A 119 -20.07 -2.04 7.33
C GLU A 119 -19.91 -0.96 8.39
N ALA A 120 -20.68 -1.08 9.47
CA ALA A 120 -20.62 -0.21 10.62
C ALA A 120 -20.28 -1.03 11.88
N GLY A 121 -19.12 -0.77 12.46
CA GLY A 121 -18.65 -1.45 13.66
C GLY A 121 -18.95 -0.68 14.97
N GLY A 122 -19.61 0.48 14.89
CA GLY A 122 -19.90 1.30 16.08
C GLY A 122 -18.64 1.62 16.88
N ASP A 123 -18.70 1.41 18.19
CA ASP A 123 -17.61 1.58 19.13
C ASP A 123 -16.91 0.27 19.51
N GLU A 124 -17.07 -0.77 18.72
CA GLU A 124 -16.36 -2.04 18.92
C GLU A 124 -14.85 -1.81 18.96
N GLY A 125 -14.19 -2.32 20.00
CA GLY A 125 -12.76 -2.14 20.23
C GLY A 125 -12.33 -0.71 20.56
N ALA A 126 -13.27 0.20 20.86
CA ALA A 126 -12.95 1.56 21.29
C ALA A 126 -12.48 1.66 22.76
N VAL A 127 -12.56 0.54 23.48
CA VAL A 127 -11.98 0.34 24.80
C VAL A 127 -11.18 -0.94 24.76
N THR A 128 -9.93 -0.90 25.22
CA THR A 128 -9.08 -2.09 25.32
C THR A 128 -9.53 -3.01 26.46
N ASP A 129 -9.05 -4.24 26.48
CA ASP A 129 -9.28 -5.19 27.61
C ASP A 129 -8.80 -4.63 28.95
N ALA A 130 -7.83 -3.72 28.94
CA ALA A 130 -7.35 -3.00 30.13
C ALA A 130 -8.20 -1.77 30.50
N GLY A 131 -9.33 -1.51 29.81
CA GLY A 131 -10.22 -0.39 30.06
C GLY A 131 -9.72 0.97 29.52
N VAL A 132 -8.69 0.97 28.68
CA VAL A 132 -8.14 2.20 28.07
C VAL A 132 -8.97 2.57 26.85
N ARG A 133 -9.38 3.85 26.77
CA ARG A 133 -10.11 4.38 25.61
C ARG A 133 -9.16 4.64 24.45
N GLU A 134 -9.59 4.21 23.24
CA GLU A 134 -8.88 4.38 21.98
C GLU A 134 -9.48 5.53 21.13
N PRO A 135 -9.04 6.77 21.34
CA PRO A 135 -9.60 7.90 20.61
C PRO A 135 -9.34 7.84 19.10
N MET A 136 -8.32 7.10 18.66
CA MET A 136 -8.02 6.89 17.25
C MET A 136 -8.99 5.94 16.54
N ARG A 137 -9.97 5.38 17.25
CA ARG A 137 -11.09 4.64 16.63
C ARG A 137 -12.05 5.52 15.82
N ARG A 138 -11.93 6.85 15.87
CA ARG A 138 -12.68 7.78 15.00
C ARG A 138 -12.20 7.72 13.57
N ARG A 139 -12.32 6.56 12.94
CA ARG A 139 -11.85 6.32 11.58
C ARG A 139 -12.78 5.41 10.79
N THR A 140 -12.55 5.39 9.50
CA THR A 140 -13.05 4.35 8.61
C THR A 140 -11.84 3.62 8.04
N GLU A 141 -11.85 2.30 8.14
CA GLU A 141 -10.84 1.41 7.56
C GLU A 141 -11.29 1.00 6.16
N VAL A 142 -10.38 1.07 5.19
CA VAL A 142 -10.64 0.68 3.81
C VAL A 142 -9.63 -0.39 3.40
N LEU A 143 -10.14 -1.55 3.00
CA LEU A 143 -9.36 -2.61 2.36
C LEU A 143 -9.78 -2.71 0.90
N VAL A 144 -8.80 -2.68 0.02
CA VAL A 144 -9.02 -2.77 -1.43
C VAL A 144 -8.33 -4.02 -1.95
N ASP A 145 -9.06 -4.83 -2.68
CA ASP A 145 -8.49 -5.86 -3.56
C ASP A 145 -8.42 -5.30 -4.98
N ALA A 146 -7.20 -5.15 -5.48
CA ALA A 146 -6.92 -4.63 -6.80
C ALA A 146 -5.96 -5.55 -7.56
N ALA A 147 -6.14 -5.63 -8.89
CA ALA A 147 -5.30 -6.43 -9.77
C ALA A 147 -4.94 -5.65 -11.04
N PRO A 148 -3.86 -6.04 -11.74
CA PRO A 148 -3.64 -5.61 -13.12
C PRO A 148 -4.82 -5.98 -14.02
N ARG A 149 -5.17 -5.10 -14.94
CA ARG A 149 -6.19 -5.36 -15.99
C ARG A 149 -5.66 -6.27 -17.06
#